data_94366b5e1c9ba910326f9b8664dd98dc
#
_entry.id   94366b5e1c9ba910326f9b8664dd98dc
#
_cell.length_a   1.000
_cell.length_b   1.000
_cell.length_c   1.000
_cell.angle_alpha   90.00
_cell.angle_beta   90.00
_cell.angle_gamma   90.00
#
_symmetry.space_group_name_H-M   'P 1'
#
loop_
_entity.id
_entity.type
_entity.pdbx_description
1 polymer ?
#
loop_
_entity_poly.entity_id
_entity_poly.type
_entity_poly.pdbx_seq_one_letter_code
_entity_poly.pdbx_strand_id
1 'polypeptide(L)'
;GRKAKFGEPTAIMRVPESAKPVVIDFLNQLEKQLAQKRQVEPTWPSHLTPVKLAENPPAFKVPLFGHTIRAGFPSPADDYVVESLDLNDFLMPRKEASFLLKVKGESMIDAGIHDGDILVVDKSMSATDGRVVIVALDGQFTVKTLEKKRGKIRLIPANPEFPPIEIKDEQELQVWGVVTSVIHQFKS
;
A
#
# COMPACT_ATOMS: atom_id res chain seq x y z
N GLY A 1 -18.46 -15.94 -13.34
CA GLY A 1 -18.68 -16.51 -12.02
C GLY A 1 -19.41 -15.54 -11.13
N ARG A 2 -20.30 -16.01 -10.25
CA ARG A 2 -21.00 -15.15 -9.29
C ARG A 2 -19.95 -14.53 -8.35
N LYS A 3 -19.96 -13.19 -8.19
CA LYS A 3 -19.14 -12.52 -7.19
C LYS A 3 -19.49 -13.06 -5.80
N ALA A 4 -18.49 -13.38 -4.99
CA ALA A 4 -18.69 -13.85 -3.62
C ALA A 4 -19.40 -12.75 -2.80
N LYS A 5 -20.55 -13.06 -2.21
CA LYS A 5 -21.40 -12.11 -1.49
C LYS A 5 -20.67 -11.43 -0.32
N PHE A 6 -19.73 -12.13 0.32
CA PHE A 6 -18.97 -11.65 1.49
C PHE A 6 -17.50 -11.30 1.17
N GLY A 7 -17.08 -11.36 -0.11
CA GLY A 7 -15.71 -11.07 -0.52
C GLY A 7 -14.70 -12.18 -0.21
N GLU A 8 -15.16 -13.32 0.31
CA GLU A 8 -14.35 -14.49 0.65
C GLU A 8 -15.07 -15.78 0.23
N PRO A 9 -14.37 -16.92 0.12
CA PRO A 9 -14.98 -18.20 -0.17
C PRO A 9 -16.02 -18.58 0.88
N THR A 10 -17.20 -19.03 0.41
CA THR A 10 -18.28 -19.46 1.30
C THR A 10 -18.39 -20.98 1.34
N ALA A 11 -18.65 -21.55 2.52
CA ALA A 11 -18.90 -22.96 2.72
C ALA A 11 -20.42 -23.25 2.84
N ILE A 12 -20.85 -24.42 2.38
CA ILE A 12 -22.22 -24.88 2.58
C ILE A 12 -22.32 -25.48 3.97
N MET A 13 -23.24 -24.93 4.80
CA MET A 13 -23.53 -25.45 6.12
C MET A 13 -25.00 -25.87 6.22
N ARG A 14 -25.24 -27.05 6.81
CA ARG A 14 -26.62 -27.51 7.09
C ARG A 14 -27.07 -26.95 8.42
N VAL A 15 -28.22 -26.28 8.43
CA VAL A 15 -28.81 -25.65 9.59
C VAL A 15 -30.22 -26.22 9.81
N PRO A 16 -30.63 -26.56 11.06
CA PRO A 16 -31.99 -26.95 11.37
C PRO A 16 -33.01 -25.89 10.92
N GLU A 17 -34.19 -26.33 10.47
CA GLU A 17 -35.25 -25.42 9.99
C GLU A 17 -35.58 -24.33 11.02
N SER A 18 -35.65 -24.68 12.32
CA SER A 18 -35.93 -23.75 13.41
C SER A 18 -34.87 -22.67 13.61
N ALA A 19 -33.61 -22.91 13.22
CA ALA A 19 -32.50 -21.97 13.33
C ALA A 19 -32.31 -21.08 12.07
N LYS A 20 -32.96 -21.42 10.96
CA LYS A 20 -32.83 -20.65 9.69
C LYS A 20 -33.09 -19.15 9.84
N PRO A 21 -34.19 -18.68 10.50
CA PRO A 21 -34.45 -17.25 10.61
C PRO A 21 -33.34 -16.51 11.34
N VAL A 22 -32.81 -17.10 12.42
CA VAL A 22 -31.74 -16.49 13.23
C VAL A 22 -30.43 -16.38 12.42
N VAL A 23 -30.09 -17.44 11.67
CA VAL A 23 -28.90 -17.44 10.82
C VAL A 23 -29.03 -16.43 9.69
N ILE A 24 -30.18 -16.33 9.05
CA ILE A 24 -30.44 -15.35 7.98
C ILE A 24 -30.32 -13.92 8.53
N ASP A 25 -30.91 -13.64 9.69
CA ASP A 25 -30.81 -12.32 10.31
C ASP A 25 -29.36 -11.96 10.69
N PHE A 26 -28.62 -12.89 11.28
CA PHE A 26 -27.19 -12.73 11.57
C PHE A 26 -26.39 -12.43 10.31
N LEU A 27 -26.60 -13.16 9.22
CA LEU A 27 -25.89 -12.93 7.95
C LEU A 27 -26.25 -11.57 7.35
N ASN A 28 -27.49 -11.13 7.45
CA ASN A 28 -27.91 -9.81 6.98
C ASN A 28 -27.29 -8.67 7.82
N GLN A 29 -27.19 -8.85 9.13
CA GLN A 29 -26.50 -7.91 10.02
C GLN A 29 -25.00 -7.86 9.72
N LEU A 30 -24.36 -9.01 9.52
CA LEU A 30 -22.95 -9.11 9.15
C LEU A 30 -22.70 -8.42 7.81
N GLU A 31 -23.56 -8.64 6.82
CA GLU A 31 -23.46 -7.97 5.51
C GLU A 31 -23.56 -6.45 5.64
N LYS A 32 -24.50 -5.94 6.46
CA LYS A 32 -24.62 -4.50 6.76
C LYS A 32 -23.37 -3.95 7.45
N GLN A 33 -22.82 -4.67 8.43
CA GLN A 33 -21.59 -4.26 9.11
C GLN A 33 -20.37 -4.25 8.18
N LEU A 34 -20.24 -5.25 7.31
CA LEU A 34 -19.18 -5.31 6.31
C LEU A 34 -19.34 -4.22 5.24
N ALA A 35 -20.58 -3.92 4.83
CA ALA A 35 -20.87 -2.83 3.91
C ALA A 35 -20.55 -1.46 4.53
N GLN A 36 -20.87 -1.25 5.82
CA GLN A 36 -20.48 -0.03 6.54
C GLN A 36 -18.98 0.10 6.69
N LYS A 37 -18.25 -0.99 7.00
CA LYS A 37 -16.77 -0.99 7.02
C LYS A 37 -16.14 -0.70 5.64
N ARG A 38 -16.82 -1.09 4.54
CA ARG A 38 -16.38 -0.79 3.17
C ARG A 38 -16.66 0.66 2.75
N GLN A 39 -17.66 1.32 3.37
CA GLN A 39 -18.05 2.70 3.06
C GLN A 39 -17.37 3.76 3.92
N VAL A 40 -16.60 3.37 4.95
CA VAL A 40 -15.72 4.32 5.63
C VAL A 40 -14.57 4.63 4.68
N GLU A 41 -14.79 5.60 3.78
CA GLU A 41 -13.66 6.23 3.10
C GLU A 41 -12.72 6.72 4.21
N PRO A 42 -11.43 6.36 4.17
CA PRO A 42 -10.50 6.84 5.17
C PRO A 42 -10.50 8.36 5.10
N THR A 43 -10.86 9.02 6.20
CA THR A 43 -10.71 10.46 6.34
C THR A 43 -9.22 10.76 6.28
N TRP A 44 -8.75 11.19 5.12
CA TRP A 44 -7.38 11.57 4.91
C TRP A 44 -7.09 12.87 5.68
N PRO A 45 -6.04 12.94 6.48
CA PRO A 45 -5.60 14.19 7.08
C PRO A 45 -5.31 15.22 5.99
N SER A 46 -5.53 16.50 6.30
CA SER A 46 -5.39 17.61 5.34
C SER A 46 -4.00 17.75 4.71
N HIS A 47 -2.98 17.14 5.30
CA HIS A 47 -1.60 17.14 4.78
C HIS A 47 -1.27 15.92 3.89
N LEU A 48 -2.18 14.94 3.77
CA LEU A 48 -2.06 13.83 2.85
C LEU A 48 -3.06 14.03 1.71
N THR A 49 -2.54 14.16 0.50
CA THR A 49 -3.37 14.23 -0.69
C THR A 49 -3.34 12.87 -1.38
N PRO A 50 -4.39 12.04 -1.24
CA PRO A 50 -4.49 10.80 -1.99
C PRO A 50 -4.68 11.13 -3.46
N VAL A 51 -3.87 10.53 -4.32
CA VAL A 51 -4.06 10.58 -5.76
C VAL A 51 -5.06 9.49 -6.12
N LYS A 52 -6.24 9.87 -6.61
CA LYS A 52 -7.23 8.88 -7.09
C LYS A 52 -6.73 8.25 -8.38
N LEU A 53 -6.65 6.93 -8.37
CA LEU A 53 -6.41 6.14 -9.58
C LEU A 53 -7.67 6.12 -10.44
N ALA A 54 -7.51 6.13 -11.77
CA ALA A 54 -8.62 5.87 -12.68
C ALA A 54 -9.16 4.45 -12.43
N GLU A 55 -10.49 4.30 -12.36
CA GLU A 55 -11.12 3.00 -12.07
C GLU A 55 -10.80 1.93 -13.13
N ASN A 56 -10.67 2.33 -14.39
CA ASN A 56 -10.31 1.46 -15.51
C ASN A 56 -9.38 2.20 -16.47
N PRO A 57 -8.10 2.40 -16.13
CA PRO A 57 -7.16 3.00 -17.05
C PRO A 57 -6.97 2.08 -18.26
N PRO A 58 -6.92 2.62 -19.50
CA PRO A 58 -6.58 1.82 -20.65
C PRO A 58 -5.17 1.21 -20.46
N ALA A 59 -5.00 -0.05 -20.87
CA ALA A 59 -3.69 -0.69 -20.85
C ALA A 59 -2.74 0.09 -21.79
N PHE A 60 -1.65 0.58 -21.24
CA PHE A 60 -0.61 1.28 -21.99
C PHE A 60 0.71 0.54 -21.83
N LYS A 61 1.04 -0.26 -22.85
CA LYS A 61 2.27 -1.04 -22.87
C LYS A 61 3.42 -0.21 -23.44
N VAL A 62 4.48 -0.07 -22.67
CA VAL A 62 5.73 0.57 -23.10
C VAL A 62 6.81 -0.51 -23.34
N PRO A 63 7.69 -0.32 -24.34
CA PRO A 63 8.77 -1.26 -24.59
C PRO A 63 9.78 -1.23 -23.43
N LEU A 64 10.16 -2.39 -22.94
CA LEU A 64 11.28 -2.58 -22.02
C LEU A 64 12.46 -3.16 -22.81
N PHE A 65 13.55 -2.41 -22.87
CA PHE A 65 14.79 -2.86 -23.52
C PHE A 65 15.59 -3.78 -22.60
N GLY A 66 16.15 -4.85 -23.17
CA GLY A 66 16.86 -5.88 -22.40
C GLY A 66 18.25 -5.47 -21.90
N HIS A 67 18.77 -4.36 -22.43
CA HIS A 67 20.08 -3.89 -22.02
C HIS A 67 20.06 -3.09 -20.73
N THR A 68 20.92 -3.51 -19.80
CA THR A 68 21.18 -2.75 -18.58
C THR A 68 22.15 -1.62 -18.91
N ILE A 69 21.70 -0.38 -18.76
CA ILE A 69 22.56 0.79 -18.86
C ILE A 69 23.44 0.86 -17.62
N ARG A 70 24.76 0.85 -17.82
CA ARG A 70 25.72 1.02 -16.72
C ARG A 70 25.82 2.50 -16.36
N ALA A 71 25.58 2.82 -15.10
CA ALA A 71 25.64 4.20 -14.62
C ALA A 71 27.08 4.80 -14.53
N GLY A 72 28.13 4.03 -14.83
CA GLY A 72 29.54 4.49 -14.75
C GLY A 72 30.21 4.66 -16.09
N PHE A 73 30.12 3.69 -16.97
CA PHE A 73 30.82 3.69 -18.26
C PHE A 73 29.87 3.45 -19.42
N PRO A 74 30.15 4.04 -20.61
CA PRO A 74 29.42 3.74 -21.82
C PRO A 74 29.38 2.23 -22.11
N SER A 75 28.21 1.72 -22.51
CA SER A 75 28.04 0.33 -22.95
C SER A 75 27.46 0.36 -24.37
N PRO A 76 27.83 -0.58 -25.26
CA PRO A 76 27.17 -0.70 -26.55
C PRO A 76 25.67 -0.84 -26.37
N ALA A 77 24.91 -0.09 -27.17
CA ALA A 77 23.44 -0.20 -27.19
C ALA A 77 23.04 -1.28 -28.18
N ASP A 78 22.33 -2.29 -27.69
CA ASP A 78 21.62 -3.23 -28.57
C ASP A 78 20.12 -2.92 -28.50
N ASP A 79 19.47 -2.76 -29.64
CA ASP A 79 18.09 -2.30 -29.77
C ASP A 79 17.06 -3.42 -29.57
N TYR A 80 17.35 -4.45 -28.74
CA TYR A 80 16.43 -5.55 -28.54
C TYR A 80 15.40 -5.20 -27.46
N VAL A 81 14.13 -5.04 -27.88
CA VAL A 81 12.98 -5.02 -26.98
C VAL A 81 12.73 -6.43 -26.46
N VAL A 82 12.88 -6.64 -25.16
CA VAL A 82 12.68 -7.95 -24.53
C VAL A 82 11.23 -8.15 -24.13
N GLU A 83 10.55 -7.09 -23.69
CA GLU A 83 9.20 -7.19 -23.15
C GLU A 83 8.43 -5.88 -23.35
N SER A 84 7.09 -5.99 -23.37
CA SER A 84 6.20 -4.82 -23.27
C SER A 84 5.61 -4.77 -21.86
N LEU A 85 5.88 -3.70 -21.15
CA LEU A 85 5.49 -3.52 -19.77
C LEU A 85 4.27 -2.60 -19.64
N ASP A 86 3.22 -3.03 -18.96
CA ASP A 86 2.18 -2.14 -18.46
C ASP A 86 2.58 -1.63 -17.07
N LEU A 87 2.84 -0.32 -16.97
CA LEU A 87 3.29 0.30 -15.72
C LEU A 87 2.24 0.19 -14.60
N ASN A 88 0.95 0.13 -14.94
CA ASN A 88 -0.08 -0.03 -13.91
C ASN A 88 0.00 -1.41 -13.27
N ASP A 89 0.17 -2.46 -14.09
CA ASP A 89 0.28 -3.84 -13.59
C ASP A 89 1.61 -4.07 -12.87
N PHE A 90 2.69 -3.43 -13.36
CA PHE A 90 4.01 -3.53 -12.76
C PHE A 90 4.08 -2.88 -11.38
N LEU A 91 3.59 -1.65 -11.25
CA LEU A 91 3.65 -0.88 -10.01
C LEU A 91 2.56 -1.29 -9.01
N MET A 92 1.39 -1.70 -9.50
CA MET A 92 0.20 -1.99 -8.71
C MET A 92 -0.43 -3.33 -9.09
N PRO A 93 0.25 -4.45 -8.82
CA PRO A 93 -0.30 -5.77 -9.16
C PRO A 93 -1.60 -6.09 -8.42
N ARG A 94 -1.86 -5.41 -7.30
CA ARG A 94 -3.09 -5.49 -6.50
C ARG A 94 -3.80 -4.13 -6.47
N LYS A 95 -4.36 -3.72 -7.60
CA LYS A 95 -4.97 -2.40 -7.81
C LYS A 95 -6.01 -2.02 -6.75
N GLU A 96 -6.85 -2.99 -6.34
CA GLU A 96 -7.91 -2.77 -5.34
C GLU A 96 -7.36 -2.49 -3.91
N ALA A 97 -6.14 -2.94 -3.64
CA ALA A 97 -5.46 -2.73 -2.37
C ALA A 97 -4.40 -1.63 -2.42
N SER A 98 -4.13 -1.07 -3.61
CA SER A 98 -3.08 -0.09 -3.82
C SER A 98 -3.63 1.34 -3.84
N PHE A 99 -2.82 2.26 -3.34
CA PHE A 99 -3.09 3.69 -3.42
C PHE A 99 -1.78 4.47 -3.53
N LEU A 100 -1.88 5.73 -3.95
CA LEU A 100 -0.73 6.61 -4.12
C LEU A 100 -0.75 7.72 -3.07
N LEU A 101 0.44 8.04 -2.54
CA LEU A 101 0.65 9.17 -1.64
C LEU A 101 1.80 10.04 -2.11
N LYS A 102 1.64 11.35 -1.99
CA LYS A 102 2.74 12.29 -2.22
C LYS A 102 3.50 12.51 -0.91
N VAL A 103 4.83 12.42 -0.99
CA VAL A 103 5.74 12.64 0.14
C VAL A 103 5.95 14.13 0.38
N LYS A 104 6.04 14.51 1.66
CA LYS A 104 6.56 15.79 2.08
C LYS A 104 7.60 15.58 3.18
N GLY A 105 8.78 16.19 3.00
CA GLY A 105 9.88 16.12 3.96
C GLY A 105 10.95 15.10 3.59
N GLU A 106 12.03 15.07 4.37
CA GLU A 106 13.29 14.45 4.02
C GLU A 106 13.70 13.31 4.96
N SER A 107 12.79 12.84 5.80
CA SER A 107 13.11 11.83 6.82
C SER A 107 13.48 10.45 6.27
N MET A 108 13.37 10.23 4.97
CA MET A 108 13.59 8.93 4.30
C MET A 108 14.52 9.04 3.08
N ILE A 109 15.36 10.08 3.00
CA ILE A 109 16.24 10.34 1.84
C ILE A 109 17.24 9.23 1.58
N ASP A 110 17.82 8.63 2.65
CA ASP A 110 18.79 7.54 2.53
C ASP A 110 18.13 6.21 2.08
N ALA A 111 16.79 6.16 2.11
CA ALA A 111 15.99 5.09 1.51
C ALA A 111 15.56 5.41 0.06
N GLY A 112 16.06 6.51 -0.52
CA GLY A 112 15.71 6.95 -1.87
C GLY A 112 14.31 7.55 -1.98
N ILE A 113 13.75 8.07 -0.89
CA ILE A 113 12.44 8.75 -0.85
C ILE A 113 12.67 10.23 -0.56
N HIS A 114 12.36 11.09 -1.52
CA HIS A 114 12.62 12.53 -1.45
C HIS A 114 11.33 13.33 -1.36
N ASP A 115 11.45 14.59 -0.95
CA ASP A 115 10.32 15.51 -0.94
C ASP A 115 9.71 15.65 -2.34
N GLY A 116 8.40 15.51 -2.44
CA GLY A 116 7.65 15.57 -3.69
C GLY A 116 7.46 14.25 -4.42
N ASP A 117 8.14 13.17 -4.01
CA ASP A 117 7.96 11.83 -4.58
C ASP A 117 6.55 11.29 -4.40
N ILE A 118 6.19 10.34 -5.26
CA ILE A 118 4.94 9.59 -5.14
C ILE A 118 5.25 8.16 -4.68
N LEU A 119 4.66 7.75 -3.56
CA LEU A 119 4.73 6.39 -3.05
C LEU A 119 3.59 5.55 -3.59
N VAL A 120 3.90 4.35 -4.04
CA VAL A 120 2.92 3.29 -4.27
C VAL A 120 2.81 2.48 -2.99
N VAL A 121 1.62 2.37 -2.44
CA VAL A 121 1.36 1.73 -1.15
C VAL A 121 0.35 0.62 -1.32
N ASP A 122 0.62 -0.54 -0.73
CA ASP A 122 -0.28 -1.71 -0.73
C ASP A 122 -0.78 -2.00 0.68
N LYS A 123 -2.10 -1.93 0.86
CA LYS A 123 -2.79 -2.22 2.14
C LYS A 123 -2.87 -3.70 2.46
N SER A 124 -2.81 -4.57 1.46
CA SER A 124 -2.96 -6.02 1.64
C SER A 124 -1.68 -6.70 2.12
N MET A 125 -0.54 -5.99 2.03
CA MET A 125 0.74 -6.52 2.45
C MET A 125 0.90 -6.45 3.97
N SER A 126 1.45 -7.52 4.55
CA SER A 126 1.81 -7.53 5.96
C SER A 126 3.01 -6.63 6.23
N ALA A 127 2.86 -5.75 7.21
CA ALA A 127 3.94 -4.89 7.69
C ALA A 127 4.89 -5.72 8.58
N THR A 128 5.95 -6.25 7.97
CA THR A 128 7.01 -7.01 8.66
C THR A 128 8.20 -6.12 8.98
N ASP A 129 9.11 -6.64 9.81
CA ASP A 129 10.38 -5.97 10.14
C ASP A 129 11.16 -5.58 8.88
N GLY A 130 11.74 -4.38 8.87
CA GLY A 130 12.52 -3.83 7.75
C GLY A 130 11.70 -3.25 6.59
N ARG A 131 10.37 -3.34 6.59
CA ARG A 131 9.53 -2.75 5.53
C ARG A 131 9.33 -1.25 5.74
N VAL A 132 9.33 -0.51 4.64
CA VAL A 132 8.89 0.89 4.63
C VAL A 132 7.37 0.89 4.67
N VAL A 133 6.80 1.59 5.64
CA VAL A 133 5.36 1.59 5.91
C VAL A 133 4.81 3.01 6.01
N ILE A 134 3.54 3.14 5.66
CA ILE A 134 2.75 4.30 6.03
C ILE A 134 2.00 3.95 7.30
N VAL A 135 2.19 4.76 8.32
CA VAL A 135 1.54 4.58 9.61
C VAL A 135 0.86 5.88 10.08
N ALA A 136 -0.22 5.72 10.83
CA ALA A 136 -0.75 6.77 11.67
C ALA A 136 -0.33 6.47 13.12
N LEU A 137 0.34 7.42 13.74
CA LEU A 137 0.72 7.41 15.15
C LEU A 137 -0.02 8.55 15.84
N ASP A 138 -0.89 8.22 16.79
CA ASP A 138 -1.74 9.21 17.48
C ASP A 138 -2.47 10.15 16.48
N GLY A 139 -2.96 9.58 15.38
CA GLY A 139 -3.65 10.29 14.31
C GLY A 139 -2.74 11.07 13.33
N GLN A 140 -1.42 11.05 13.52
CA GLN A 140 -0.46 11.71 12.62
C GLN A 140 0.19 10.70 11.67
N PHE A 141 0.14 10.99 10.37
CA PHE A 141 0.71 10.13 9.35
C PHE A 141 2.20 10.36 9.16
N THR A 142 2.94 9.26 8.97
CA THR A 142 4.35 9.31 8.61
C THR A 142 4.74 8.10 7.76
N VAL A 143 5.81 8.24 6.99
CA VAL A 143 6.52 7.15 6.31
C VAL A 143 7.80 6.85 7.07
N LYS A 144 8.02 5.59 7.45
CA LYS A 144 9.22 5.13 8.17
C LYS A 144 9.50 3.67 7.85
N THR A 145 10.71 3.23 8.15
CA THR A 145 11.03 1.81 8.19
C THR A 145 10.51 1.24 9.52
N LEU A 146 9.71 0.19 9.42
CA LEU A 146 9.19 -0.51 10.60
C LEU A 146 10.27 -1.43 11.17
N GLU A 147 10.59 -1.26 12.43
CA GLU A 147 11.44 -2.19 13.16
C GLU A 147 10.63 -2.90 14.24
N LYS A 148 10.68 -4.25 14.21
CA LYS A 148 10.05 -5.13 15.20
C LYS A 148 11.10 -6.02 15.82
N LYS A 149 11.62 -5.65 17.00
CA LYS A 149 12.66 -6.42 17.69
C LYS A 149 12.30 -6.64 19.15
N ARG A 150 12.40 -7.87 19.62
CA ARG A 150 12.22 -8.25 21.04
C ARG A 150 10.90 -7.76 21.65
N GLY A 151 9.81 -7.82 20.88
CA GLY A 151 8.50 -7.33 21.29
C GLY A 151 8.30 -5.80 21.26
N LYS A 152 9.34 -5.03 20.92
CA LYS A 152 9.27 -3.59 20.75
C LYS A 152 9.07 -3.21 19.29
N ILE A 153 8.29 -2.15 19.08
CA ILE A 153 8.07 -1.56 17.76
C ILE A 153 8.72 -0.18 17.74
N ARG A 154 9.53 0.06 16.70
CA ARG A 154 10.10 1.38 16.42
C ARG A 154 9.87 1.77 14.98
N LEU A 155 9.76 3.05 14.73
CA LEU A 155 9.67 3.65 13.41
C LEU A 155 11.00 4.35 13.14
N ILE A 156 11.76 3.79 12.20
CA ILE A 156 13.14 4.21 11.92
C ILE A 156 13.13 5.13 10.69
N PRO A 157 13.57 6.38 10.81
CA PRO A 157 13.84 7.23 9.66
C PRO A 157 15.07 6.74 8.89
N ALA A 158 15.14 7.05 7.62
CA ALA A 158 16.33 6.88 6.78
C ALA A 158 16.95 8.25 6.50
N ASN A 159 17.28 8.96 7.56
CA ASN A 159 18.00 10.22 7.57
C ASN A 159 18.51 10.46 9.00
N PRO A 160 19.84 10.62 9.23
CA PRO A 160 20.42 10.78 10.56
C PRO A 160 19.95 12.03 11.31
N GLU A 161 19.43 13.04 10.63
CA GLU A 161 18.91 14.26 11.23
C GLU A 161 17.60 14.02 12.00
N PHE A 162 16.93 12.87 11.78
CA PHE A 162 15.67 12.53 12.41
C PHE A 162 15.87 11.40 13.42
N PRO A 163 15.39 11.54 14.67
CA PRO A 163 15.49 10.45 15.65
C PRO A 163 14.48 9.32 15.35
N PRO A 164 14.82 8.07 15.68
CA PRO A 164 13.86 6.98 15.70
C PRO A 164 12.71 7.26 16.69
N ILE A 165 11.50 6.81 16.34
CA ILE A 165 10.32 6.92 17.19
C ILE A 165 10.08 5.54 17.82
N GLU A 166 10.22 5.44 19.13
CA GLU A 166 9.86 4.24 19.90
C GLU A 166 8.38 4.30 20.26
N ILE A 167 7.63 3.26 19.88
CA ILE A 167 6.20 3.19 20.16
C ILE A 167 5.99 2.75 21.60
N LYS A 168 5.24 3.57 22.37
CA LYS A 168 4.89 3.29 23.77
C LYS A 168 3.53 2.59 23.83
N ASP A 169 3.28 1.85 24.91
CA ASP A 169 2.05 1.06 25.10
C ASP A 169 0.77 1.89 25.07
N GLU A 170 0.86 3.19 25.37
CA GLU A 170 -0.28 4.11 25.40
C GLU A 170 -0.56 4.77 24.05
N GLN A 171 0.29 4.56 23.04
CA GLN A 171 0.17 5.19 21.72
C GLN A 171 -0.61 4.32 20.75
N GLU A 172 -1.49 4.95 20.00
CA GLU A 172 -2.23 4.28 18.94
C GLU A 172 -1.41 4.27 17.64
N LEU A 173 -0.89 3.08 17.28
CA LEU A 173 -0.21 2.85 16.02
C LEU A 173 -1.11 2.09 15.05
N GLN A 174 -1.49 2.72 13.96
CA GLN A 174 -2.23 2.10 12.87
C GLN A 174 -1.37 2.01 11.62
N VAL A 175 -1.17 0.81 11.09
CA VAL A 175 -0.49 0.62 9.79
C VAL A 175 -1.50 0.78 8.66
N TRP A 176 -1.22 1.69 7.73
CA TRP A 176 -2.06 1.97 6.57
C TRP A 176 -1.66 1.17 5.34
N GLY A 177 -0.41 0.78 5.23
CA GLY A 177 0.08 -0.07 4.16
C GLY A 177 1.60 -0.10 4.08
N VAL A 178 2.09 -0.95 3.19
CA VAL A 178 3.51 -1.13 2.90
C VAL A 178 3.85 -0.39 1.61
N VAL A 179 4.91 0.39 1.62
CA VAL A 179 5.42 1.05 0.42
C VAL A 179 6.09 -0.01 -0.47
N THR A 180 5.63 -0.12 -1.71
CA THR A 180 6.14 -1.10 -2.69
C THR A 180 7.05 -0.46 -3.73
N SER A 181 6.81 0.82 -4.06
CA SER A 181 7.57 1.54 -5.06
C SER A 181 7.60 3.03 -4.77
N VAL A 182 8.62 3.70 -5.30
CA VAL A 182 8.76 5.16 -5.28
C VAL A 182 8.81 5.64 -6.72
N ILE A 183 8.05 6.67 -7.04
CA ILE A 183 8.08 7.33 -8.34
C ILE A 183 8.72 8.70 -8.12
N HIS A 184 9.96 8.82 -8.57
CA HIS A 184 10.72 10.05 -8.55
C HIS A 184 10.71 10.68 -9.94
N GLN A 185 10.33 11.96 -10.03
CA GLN A 185 10.33 12.71 -11.27
C GLN A 185 11.42 13.77 -11.23
N PHE A 186 12.33 13.73 -12.20
CA PHE A 186 13.31 14.79 -12.37
C PHE A 186 12.60 16.08 -12.79
N LYS A 187 13.03 17.19 -12.21
CA LYS A 187 12.55 18.51 -12.66
C LYS A 187 13.08 18.75 -14.07
N SER A 188 12.19 18.98 -15.00
CA SER A 188 12.48 19.48 -16.35
C SER A 188 12.76 20.97 -16.32
#